data_a24c7bced2fda2769455784bd866cee6
#
_entry.id   a24c7bced2fda2769455784bd866cee6
#
_cell.length_a   1.000
_cell.length_b   1.000
_cell.length_c   1.000
_cell.angle_alpha   90.00
_cell.angle_beta   90.00
_cell.angle_gamma   90.00
#
_symmetry.space_group_name_H-M   'P 1'
#
loop_
_entity.id
_entity.type
_entity.pdbx_description
1 polymer ?
#
loop_
_entity_poly.entity_id
_entity_poly.type
_entity_poly.pdbx_seq_one_letter_code
_entity_poly.pdbx_strand_id
1 'polypeptide(L)'
;FADFACDCENNNSCVFLCFGTKQQEMLSGPQKSMKEKTKELGNSNVLFDFYGKRPEMSQLVPLSLQHVLAAIVGVITPSMIIAGVCGLTDAEKTMMIQAALIFTALATFLQLFPLFHKIGAALPVIMGTSFAYVPTLTAIGGEFGIGAIMGAQIIGGIVAIVFAIFVKQIRKLFPDIVTGTVIFTIGLSLYPTAIRYMAGGSGHPEFGGLKNWFIALLTFAVVLFLNNFTKGVLKLGSLFFGIIVGYVVSLFMGMVDFTNVMNTTSIIEFPQLMHFKIEFAPAACASLAIVYAVNAVQTIGDLTSTTVGGMDRVPTDNELQGGILVQGVASIVGAFFGALPTASYSQNVGIVTMNKVVNRVIFAVSAAVLLIAGLIPGLSAALTTIPQCVIGGATLSVFAQIAMTGVRLFTKDGMTARKTTVVGMSVALGVGITQVSGCLQGPGIPAWTNTVFGSSSVVVATIMAIILNLTLPPEE
;
A
#
# COMPACT_ATOMS: atom_id res chain seq x y z
N PHE A 1 24.16 -12.05 42.13
CA PHE A 1 24.27 -12.43 43.57
C PHE A 1 25.33 -11.54 44.22
N ALA A 2 24.94 -10.92 45.30
CA ALA A 2 25.67 -10.21 46.31
C ALA A 2 25.88 -8.70 46.13
N ASP A 3 25.22 -7.97 46.98
CA ASP A 3 25.59 -6.74 47.66
C ASP A 3 25.97 -5.47 46.88
N PHE A 4 25.01 -4.56 46.79
CA PHE A 4 25.25 -3.13 47.05
C PHE A 4 24.01 -2.53 47.70
N ALA A 5 24.00 -2.58 49.02
CA ALA A 5 23.18 -1.66 49.83
C ALA A 5 23.84 -0.30 49.77
N CYS A 6 23.15 0.72 49.36
CA CYS A 6 23.52 2.12 49.59
C CYS A 6 22.40 2.74 50.42
N ASP A 7 22.71 2.93 51.70
CA ASP A 7 22.00 3.79 52.62
C ASP A 7 22.02 5.24 52.08
N CYS A 8 20.84 5.80 51.88
CA CYS A 8 20.66 7.23 51.66
C CYS A 8 19.74 7.77 52.74
N GLU A 9 20.32 8.16 53.86
CA GLU A 9 19.72 9.17 54.76
C GLU A 9 20.29 10.55 54.40
N ASN A 10 19.38 11.47 54.17
CA ASN A 10 19.49 12.93 54.14
C ASN A 10 20.31 13.64 53.00
N ASN A 11 19.55 14.54 52.38
CA ASN A 11 19.92 15.76 51.66
C ASN A 11 20.15 15.73 50.13
N ASN A 12 19.23 16.42 49.50
CA ASN A 12 19.17 17.19 48.24
C ASN A 12 20.49 17.59 47.50
N SER A 13 21.42 16.66 47.24
CA SER A 13 22.66 17.03 46.54
C SER A 13 23.26 15.89 45.66
N CYS A 14 22.60 14.73 45.51
CA CYS A 14 23.20 13.58 44.80
C CYS A 14 22.83 13.42 43.34
N VAL A 15 22.10 14.35 42.72
CA VAL A 15 21.67 14.21 41.30
C VAL A 15 22.68 14.77 40.29
N PHE A 16 23.72 15.48 40.73
CA PHE A 16 24.66 16.18 39.81
C PHE A 16 26.03 15.50 39.62
N LEU A 17 26.35 14.42 40.30
CA LEU A 17 27.70 13.82 40.23
C LEU A 17 27.83 12.52 39.41
N CYS A 18 26.75 11.92 38.96
CA CYS A 18 26.81 10.73 38.09
C CYS A 18 26.85 11.03 36.59
N PHE A 19 26.68 12.27 36.16
CA PHE A 19 26.80 12.67 34.75
C PHE A 19 28.18 13.10 34.27
N GLY A 20 29.13 13.31 35.23
CA GLY A 20 30.46 13.85 34.91
C GLY A 20 31.51 12.82 34.47
N THR A 21 31.36 11.56 34.84
CA THR A 21 32.45 10.55 34.61
C THR A 21 32.26 9.76 33.32
N LYS A 22 31.08 9.69 32.72
CA LYS A 22 30.90 9.05 31.40
C LYS A 22 31.23 9.93 30.21
N GLN A 23 31.45 11.22 30.41
CA GLN A 23 31.76 12.16 29.32
C GLN A 23 33.28 12.29 29.06
N GLN A 24 34.14 11.84 29.99
CA GLN A 24 35.59 11.88 29.82
C GLN A 24 36.19 10.62 29.16
N GLU A 25 35.54 9.45 29.22
CA GLU A 25 36.01 8.24 28.53
C GLU A 25 35.64 8.18 27.04
N MET A 26 34.73 9.04 26.57
CA MET A 26 34.37 9.15 25.13
C MET A 26 35.32 10.05 24.34
N LEU A 27 36.30 10.67 24.95
CA LEU A 27 37.22 11.61 24.29
C LEU A 27 38.60 11.03 23.97
N SER A 28 38.90 9.75 24.27
CA SER A 28 40.23 9.14 24.07
C SER A 28 40.30 8.05 22.99
N GLY A 29 39.35 8.00 22.04
CA GLY A 29 39.46 7.17 20.83
C GLY A 29 40.41 7.83 19.80
N PRO A 30 41.09 7.05 18.92
CA PRO A 30 42.00 7.61 17.93
C PRO A 30 41.35 8.69 17.10
N GLN A 31 41.85 9.90 17.11
CA GLN A 31 41.37 11.03 16.32
C GLN A 31 41.53 10.73 14.84
N LYS A 32 40.48 10.23 14.19
CA LYS A 32 40.41 10.26 12.74
C LYS A 32 40.55 11.70 12.26
N SER A 33 41.37 11.92 11.24
CA SER A 33 41.69 13.24 10.76
C SER A 33 40.41 14.04 10.49
N MET A 34 40.41 15.32 10.82
CA MET A 34 39.27 16.21 10.65
C MET A 34 38.73 16.20 9.21
N LYS A 35 39.57 15.90 8.23
CA LYS A 35 39.22 15.71 6.81
C LYS A 35 38.41 14.43 6.54
N GLU A 36 38.69 13.32 7.24
CA GLU A 36 37.91 12.08 7.12
C GLU A 36 36.54 12.20 7.79
N LYS A 37 36.47 12.82 8.98
CA LYS A 37 35.21 13.13 9.65
C LYS A 37 34.35 14.09 8.84
N THR A 38 34.93 15.08 8.18
CA THR A 38 34.17 16.01 7.31
C THR A 38 33.70 15.33 6.03
N LYS A 39 34.44 14.36 5.52
CA LYS A 39 34.02 13.57 4.34
C LYS A 39 32.94 12.54 4.66
N GLU A 40 32.99 11.87 5.81
CA GLU A 40 31.92 10.97 6.30
C GLU A 40 30.66 11.75 6.69
N LEU A 41 30.76 12.93 7.33
CA LEU A 41 29.64 13.82 7.64
C LEU A 41 29.04 14.48 6.39
N GLY A 42 29.84 14.79 5.37
CA GLY A 42 29.36 15.36 4.10
C GLY A 42 28.54 14.38 3.27
N ASN A 43 28.86 13.08 3.30
CA ASN A 43 28.10 12.05 2.59
C ASN A 43 26.86 11.58 3.35
N SER A 44 26.87 11.57 4.68
CA SER A 44 25.72 11.19 5.49
C SER A 44 24.57 12.21 5.40
N ASN A 45 24.86 13.50 5.28
CA ASN A 45 23.85 14.55 5.17
C ASN A 45 23.03 14.49 3.86
N VAL A 46 23.62 14.02 2.75
CA VAL A 46 22.94 13.99 1.44
C VAL A 46 21.74 13.04 1.42
N LEU A 47 21.82 11.90 2.09
CA LEU A 47 20.73 10.90 2.14
C LEU A 47 19.55 11.36 3.00
N PHE A 48 19.81 12.16 4.01
CA PHE A 48 18.84 12.63 5.01
C PHE A 48 18.24 14.01 4.68
N ASP A 49 18.65 14.62 3.57
CA ASP A 49 18.10 15.89 3.06
C ASP A 49 17.25 15.62 1.80
N PHE A 50 15.98 16.00 1.86
CA PHE A 50 15.06 15.82 0.74
C PHE A 50 15.50 16.58 -0.52
N TYR A 51 16.02 17.79 -0.34
CA TYR A 51 16.55 18.63 -1.43
C TYR A 51 18.05 18.47 -1.63
N GLY A 52 18.67 17.51 -0.95
CA GLY A 52 20.09 17.23 -1.02
C GLY A 52 20.61 16.97 -2.43
N LYS A 53 21.91 17.09 -2.60
CA LYS A 53 22.58 16.75 -3.85
C LYS A 53 22.35 15.28 -4.20
N ARG A 54 22.63 14.90 -5.45
CA ARG A 54 22.55 13.51 -5.89
C ARG A 54 23.49 12.64 -5.07
N PRO A 55 23.02 11.53 -4.48
CA PRO A 55 23.85 10.54 -3.81
C PRO A 55 24.83 9.86 -4.79
N GLU A 56 25.90 9.27 -4.28
CA GLU A 56 26.81 8.45 -5.08
C GLU A 56 26.07 7.25 -5.69
N MET A 57 26.49 6.80 -6.88
CA MET A 57 25.83 5.69 -7.57
C MET A 57 25.82 4.40 -6.77
N SER A 58 26.84 4.16 -5.96
CA SER A 58 26.96 3.03 -5.03
C SER A 58 25.87 2.99 -3.96
N GLN A 59 25.28 4.14 -3.60
CA GLN A 59 24.17 4.27 -2.65
C GLN A 59 22.83 4.44 -3.39
N LEU A 60 22.83 5.24 -4.47
CA LEU A 60 21.63 5.57 -5.23
C LEU A 60 20.95 4.32 -5.80
N VAL A 61 21.71 3.45 -6.47
CA VAL A 61 21.15 2.27 -7.15
C VAL A 61 20.54 1.27 -6.15
N PRO A 62 21.25 0.81 -5.10
CA PRO A 62 20.67 -0.13 -4.15
C PRO A 62 19.45 0.44 -3.41
N LEU A 63 19.49 1.71 -2.98
CA LEU A 63 18.38 2.33 -2.27
C LEU A 63 17.16 2.53 -3.18
N SER A 64 17.35 2.94 -4.43
CA SER A 64 16.26 3.05 -5.39
C SER A 64 15.66 1.68 -5.72
N LEU A 65 16.49 0.66 -5.93
CA LEU A 65 16.04 -0.71 -6.19
C LEU A 65 15.25 -1.28 -5.00
N GLN A 66 15.66 -0.97 -3.77
CA GLN A 66 14.96 -1.35 -2.56
C GLN A 66 13.50 -0.86 -2.57
N HIS A 67 13.27 0.41 -2.94
CA HIS A 67 11.94 0.97 -3.07
C HIS A 67 11.14 0.35 -4.23
N VAL A 68 11.77 0.07 -5.36
CA VAL A 68 11.14 -0.63 -6.49
C VAL A 68 10.69 -2.04 -6.08
N LEU A 69 11.57 -2.82 -5.45
CA LEU A 69 11.26 -4.20 -5.00
C LEU A 69 10.12 -4.24 -3.98
N ALA A 70 10.04 -3.23 -3.10
CA ALA A 70 8.95 -3.13 -2.13
C ALA A 70 7.62 -2.75 -2.79
N ALA A 71 7.64 -1.96 -3.87
CA ALA A 71 6.43 -1.45 -4.52
C ALA A 71 5.91 -2.35 -5.65
N ILE A 72 6.79 -2.99 -6.44
CA ILE A 72 6.43 -3.62 -7.72
C ILE A 72 5.32 -4.66 -7.62
N VAL A 73 5.35 -5.50 -6.57
CA VAL A 73 4.31 -6.50 -6.33
C VAL A 73 2.97 -5.85 -6.01
N GLY A 74 3.01 -4.76 -5.21
CA GLY A 74 1.83 -3.97 -4.86
C GLY A 74 1.21 -3.24 -6.06
N VAL A 75 1.99 -2.92 -7.08
CA VAL A 75 1.52 -2.30 -8.34
C VAL A 75 0.86 -3.33 -9.25
N ILE A 76 1.50 -4.47 -9.44
CA ILE A 76 1.11 -5.47 -10.44
C ILE A 76 -0.08 -6.31 -9.97
N THR A 77 -0.04 -6.77 -8.73
CA THR A 77 -1.01 -7.77 -8.24
C THR A 77 -2.46 -7.29 -8.25
N PRO A 78 -2.81 -6.07 -7.79
CA PRO A 78 -4.19 -5.58 -7.90
C PRO A 78 -4.70 -5.57 -9.34
N SER A 79 -3.85 -5.16 -10.30
CA SER A 79 -4.21 -5.16 -11.73
C SER A 79 -4.49 -6.57 -12.24
N MET A 80 -3.68 -7.56 -11.87
CA MET A 80 -3.92 -8.96 -12.23
C MET A 80 -5.20 -9.52 -11.60
N ILE A 81 -5.48 -9.18 -10.32
CA ILE A 81 -6.71 -9.61 -9.63
C ILE A 81 -7.94 -9.07 -10.37
N ILE A 82 -7.98 -7.77 -10.63
CA ILE A 82 -9.14 -7.13 -11.25
C ILE A 82 -9.30 -7.56 -12.70
N ALA A 83 -8.22 -7.66 -13.45
CA ALA A 83 -8.25 -8.19 -14.82
C ALA A 83 -8.81 -9.62 -14.87
N GLY A 84 -8.45 -10.46 -13.91
CA GLY A 84 -9.00 -11.82 -13.77
C GLY A 84 -10.48 -11.83 -13.45
N VAL A 85 -10.94 -10.97 -12.53
CA VAL A 85 -12.36 -10.85 -12.14
C VAL A 85 -13.22 -10.34 -13.31
N CYS A 86 -12.71 -9.37 -14.07
CA CYS A 86 -13.41 -8.81 -15.23
C CYS A 86 -13.31 -9.69 -16.48
N GLY A 87 -12.63 -10.83 -16.43
CA GLY A 87 -12.48 -11.75 -17.57
C GLY A 87 -11.71 -11.16 -18.75
N LEU A 88 -10.75 -10.27 -18.50
CA LEU A 88 -9.99 -9.59 -19.54
C LEU A 88 -9.03 -10.56 -20.26
N THR A 89 -8.79 -10.27 -21.53
CA THR A 89 -7.80 -10.98 -22.38
C THR A 89 -6.38 -10.76 -21.85
N ASP A 90 -5.44 -11.60 -22.24
CA ASP A 90 -4.04 -11.46 -21.79
C ASP A 90 -3.37 -10.19 -22.31
N ALA A 91 -3.77 -9.69 -23.50
CA ALA A 91 -3.34 -8.39 -23.99
C ALA A 91 -3.86 -7.23 -23.11
N GLU A 92 -5.12 -7.26 -22.72
CA GLU A 92 -5.72 -6.27 -21.82
C GLU A 92 -5.11 -6.33 -20.41
N LYS A 93 -4.81 -7.54 -19.90
CA LYS A 93 -4.06 -7.71 -18.62
C LYS A 93 -2.69 -7.05 -18.71
N THR A 94 -1.96 -7.28 -19.81
CA THR A 94 -0.66 -6.66 -20.06
C THR A 94 -0.77 -5.14 -20.07
N MET A 95 -1.75 -4.58 -20.80
CA MET A 95 -2.00 -3.15 -20.85
C MET A 95 -2.36 -2.55 -19.47
N MET A 96 -3.17 -3.24 -18.68
CA MET A 96 -3.47 -2.79 -17.31
C MET A 96 -2.24 -2.76 -16.41
N ILE A 97 -1.33 -3.74 -16.53
CA ILE A 97 -0.07 -3.76 -15.78
C ILE A 97 0.84 -2.62 -16.24
N GLN A 98 0.95 -2.38 -17.54
CA GLN A 98 1.67 -1.23 -18.08
C GLN A 98 1.12 0.08 -17.54
N ALA A 99 -0.19 0.28 -17.63
CA ALA A 99 -0.86 1.45 -17.08
C ALA A 99 -0.59 1.61 -15.57
N ALA A 100 -0.67 0.53 -14.80
CA ALA A 100 -0.39 0.57 -13.36
C ALA A 100 1.05 1.01 -13.06
N LEU A 101 2.05 0.49 -13.76
CA LEU A 101 3.45 0.86 -13.60
C LEU A 101 3.72 2.31 -14.00
N ILE A 102 3.19 2.74 -15.15
CA ILE A 102 3.35 4.11 -15.67
C ILE A 102 2.68 5.12 -14.74
N PHE A 103 1.43 4.88 -14.33
CA PHE A 103 0.71 5.81 -13.46
C PHE A 103 1.23 5.81 -12.03
N THR A 104 1.80 4.70 -11.53
CA THR A 104 2.58 4.66 -10.29
C THR A 104 3.78 5.59 -10.38
N ALA A 105 4.54 5.54 -11.48
CA ALA A 105 5.68 6.42 -11.71
C ALA A 105 5.26 7.89 -11.80
N LEU A 106 4.26 8.20 -12.61
CA LEU A 106 3.75 9.57 -12.78
C LEU A 106 3.20 10.15 -11.47
N ALA A 107 2.41 9.38 -10.72
CA ALA A 107 1.90 9.80 -9.42
C ALA A 107 3.04 10.04 -8.43
N THR A 108 4.07 9.19 -8.43
CA THR A 108 5.26 9.37 -7.59
C THR A 108 6.04 10.62 -8.00
N PHE A 109 6.23 10.88 -9.29
CA PHE A 109 6.86 12.12 -9.76
C PHE A 109 6.07 13.36 -9.33
N LEU A 110 4.76 13.36 -9.48
CA LEU A 110 3.89 14.46 -8.99
C LEU A 110 4.02 14.66 -7.48
N GLN A 111 4.15 13.58 -6.73
CA GLN A 111 4.34 13.63 -5.27
C GLN A 111 5.66 14.26 -4.87
N LEU A 112 6.74 13.95 -5.60
CA LEU A 112 8.10 14.47 -5.36
C LEU A 112 8.30 15.90 -5.88
N PHE A 113 7.67 16.22 -7.00
CA PHE A 113 7.80 17.48 -7.74
C PHE A 113 6.41 18.10 -7.95
N PRO A 114 5.89 18.84 -6.96
CA PRO A 114 4.54 19.37 -7.00
C PRO A 114 4.26 20.22 -8.23
N LEU A 115 3.21 19.88 -8.97
CA LEU A 115 2.74 20.65 -10.09
C LEU A 115 1.99 21.89 -9.60
N PHE A 116 2.31 23.08 -10.15
CA PHE A 116 1.77 24.39 -9.74
C PHE A 116 1.90 24.66 -8.23
N HIS A 117 2.87 24.03 -7.54
CA HIS A 117 3.08 24.15 -6.08
C HIS A 117 1.86 23.71 -5.22
N LYS A 118 0.91 22.97 -5.81
CA LYS A 118 -0.34 22.54 -5.15
C LYS A 118 -0.61 21.06 -5.26
N ILE A 119 -0.32 20.43 -6.41
CA ILE A 119 -0.57 19.01 -6.65
C ILE A 119 0.72 18.27 -6.38
N GLY A 120 0.86 17.68 -5.21
CA GLY A 120 2.05 17.01 -4.69
C GLY A 120 2.42 17.51 -3.31
N ALA A 121 2.97 16.62 -2.48
CA ALA A 121 3.36 16.96 -1.12
C ALA A 121 4.82 17.42 -1.01
N ALA A 122 5.65 17.27 -2.03
CA ALA A 122 7.13 17.39 -1.93
C ALA A 122 7.69 16.49 -0.81
N LEU A 123 7.23 15.25 -0.73
CA LEU A 123 7.62 14.27 0.27
C LEU A 123 8.11 12.96 -0.39
N PRO A 124 9.03 12.23 0.24
CA PRO A 124 9.59 10.98 -0.28
C PRO A 124 8.61 9.82 -0.11
N VAL A 125 7.50 9.86 -0.84
CA VAL A 125 6.43 8.85 -0.81
C VAL A 125 6.18 8.30 -2.20
N ILE A 126 6.16 6.98 -2.33
CA ILE A 126 5.74 6.29 -3.55
C ILE A 126 4.22 6.17 -3.55
N MET A 127 3.62 6.52 -4.68
CA MET A 127 2.18 6.41 -4.93
C MET A 127 1.94 5.42 -6.06
N GLY A 128 0.88 4.61 -5.97
CA GLY A 128 0.54 3.68 -7.05
C GLY A 128 -0.73 2.90 -6.78
N THR A 129 -1.03 1.92 -7.63
CA THR A 129 -2.20 1.05 -7.50
C THR A 129 -2.23 0.38 -6.14
N SER A 130 -3.38 0.40 -5.45
CA SER A 130 -3.45 -0.03 -4.05
C SER A 130 -4.40 -1.20 -3.82
N PHE A 131 -3.97 -2.12 -2.95
CA PHE A 131 -4.80 -3.21 -2.43
C PHE A 131 -6.03 -2.72 -1.65
N ALA A 132 -6.02 -1.50 -1.11
CA ALA A 132 -7.14 -0.94 -0.36
C ALA A 132 -8.43 -0.86 -1.20
N TYR A 133 -8.32 -0.71 -2.50
CA TYR A 133 -9.47 -0.66 -3.41
C TYR A 133 -9.93 -2.02 -3.89
N VAL A 134 -9.07 -3.04 -3.85
CA VAL A 134 -9.32 -4.36 -4.49
C VAL A 134 -10.63 -5.00 -4.06
N PRO A 135 -11.04 -5.03 -2.78
CA PRO A 135 -12.31 -5.64 -2.39
C PRO A 135 -13.51 -5.02 -3.11
N THR A 136 -13.57 -3.69 -3.13
CA THR A 136 -14.66 -2.95 -3.80
C THR A 136 -14.57 -3.05 -5.32
N LEU A 137 -13.35 -2.97 -5.89
CA LEU A 137 -13.14 -3.14 -7.33
C LEU A 137 -13.53 -4.55 -7.79
N THR A 138 -13.26 -5.59 -6.98
CA THR A 138 -13.66 -6.97 -7.27
C THR A 138 -15.18 -7.10 -7.32
N ALA A 139 -15.88 -6.46 -6.38
CA ALA A 139 -17.34 -6.43 -6.36
C ALA A 139 -17.91 -5.72 -7.61
N ILE A 140 -17.41 -4.51 -7.91
CA ILE A 140 -17.83 -3.74 -9.08
C ILE A 140 -17.50 -4.48 -10.38
N GLY A 141 -16.28 -5.00 -10.50
CA GLY A 141 -15.83 -5.70 -11.71
C GLY A 141 -16.61 -6.98 -11.99
N GLY A 142 -16.98 -7.71 -10.95
CA GLY A 142 -17.80 -8.93 -11.07
C GLY A 142 -19.25 -8.67 -11.46
N GLU A 143 -19.83 -7.52 -11.07
CA GLU A 143 -21.23 -7.20 -11.33
C GLU A 143 -21.42 -6.32 -12.58
N PHE A 144 -20.55 -5.31 -12.78
CA PHE A 144 -20.69 -4.29 -13.82
C PHE A 144 -19.56 -4.29 -14.86
N GLY A 145 -18.47 -5.04 -14.63
CA GLY A 145 -17.32 -5.08 -15.51
C GLY A 145 -16.35 -3.91 -15.36
N ILE A 146 -15.33 -3.89 -16.23
CA ILE A 146 -14.20 -2.95 -16.16
C ILE A 146 -14.61 -1.50 -16.44
N GLY A 147 -15.59 -1.29 -17.33
CA GLY A 147 -16.08 0.05 -17.69
C GLY A 147 -16.65 0.81 -16.50
N ALA A 148 -17.40 0.12 -15.65
CA ALA A 148 -17.95 0.69 -14.42
C ALA A 148 -16.87 1.00 -13.38
N ILE A 149 -15.79 0.22 -13.34
CA ILE A 149 -14.61 0.53 -12.50
C ILE A 149 -14.00 1.86 -12.96
N MET A 150 -13.79 2.06 -14.26
CA MET A 150 -13.18 3.29 -14.78
C MET A 150 -14.06 4.51 -14.50
N GLY A 151 -15.37 4.40 -14.68
CA GLY A 151 -16.31 5.48 -14.35
C GLY A 151 -16.38 5.78 -12.85
N ALA A 152 -16.49 4.75 -12.01
CA ALA A 152 -16.51 4.90 -10.57
C ALA A 152 -15.19 5.51 -10.03
N GLN A 153 -14.06 5.18 -10.65
CA GLN A 153 -12.74 5.72 -10.31
C GLN A 153 -12.65 7.23 -10.57
N ILE A 154 -13.25 7.72 -11.65
CA ILE A 154 -13.32 9.17 -11.93
C ILE A 154 -14.09 9.88 -10.82
N ILE A 155 -15.26 9.36 -10.45
CA ILE A 155 -16.07 9.93 -9.36
C ILE A 155 -15.33 9.85 -8.03
N GLY A 156 -14.71 8.71 -7.72
CA GLY A 156 -13.89 8.55 -6.52
C GLY A 156 -12.70 9.51 -6.48
N GLY A 157 -12.02 9.72 -7.61
CA GLY A 157 -10.95 10.70 -7.72
C GLY A 157 -11.42 12.15 -7.48
N ILE A 158 -12.62 12.52 -7.94
CA ILE A 158 -13.26 13.81 -7.62
C ILE A 158 -13.51 13.90 -6.11
N VAL A 159 -14.02 12.84 -5.48
CA VAL A 159 -14.23 12.80 -4.02
C VAL A 159 -12.91 12.98 -3.27
N ALA A 160 -11.82 12.34 -3.71
CA ALA A 160 -10.50 12.56 -3.11
C ALA A 160 -10.02 14.02 -3.24
N ILE A 161 -10.27 14.68 -4.37
CA ILE A 161 -9.95 16.09 -4.57
C ILE A 161 -10.77 16.99 -3.61
N VAL A 162 -12.07 16.72 -3.49
CA VAL A 162 -12.93 17.42 -2.52
C VAL A 162 -12.45 17.19 -1.10
N PHE A 163 -12.10 15.94 -0.77
CA PHE A 163 -11.54 15.59 0.54
C PHE A 163 -10.24 16.34 0.82
N ALA A 164 -9.36 16.49 -0.17
CA ALA A 164 -8.12 17.24 -0.04
C ALA A 164 -8.38 18.73 0.29
N ILE A 165 -9.37 19.34 -0.34
CA ILE A 165 -9.73 20.74 -0.08
C ILE A 165 -10.25 20.93 1.36
N PHE A 166 -11.03 19.97 1.85
CA PHE A 166 -11.66 20.02 3.18
C PHE A 166 -10.96 19.10 4.19
N VAL A 167 -9.67 18.79 3.99
CA VAL A 167 -8.93 17.80 4.82
C VAL A 167 -8.98 18.13 6.32
N LYS A 168 -8.93 19.41 6.71
CA LYS A 168 -8.98 19.83 8.12
C LYS A 168 -10.31 19.49 8.80
N GLN A 169 -11.41 19.62 8.08
CA GLN A 169 -12.76 19.38 8.59
C GLN A 169 -13.07 17.88 8.60
N ILE A 170 -12.79 17.20 7.50
CA ILE A 170 -13.15 15.78 7.27
C ILE A 170 -12.29 14.85 8.12
N ARG A 171 -11.01 15.18 8.34
CA ARG A 171 -10.11 14.38 9.20
C ARG A 171 -10.69 14.09 10.59
N LYS A 172 -11.53 14.98 11.13
CA LYS A 172 -12.18 14.79 12.43
C LYS A 172 -13.15 13.60 12.47
N LEU A 173 -13.71 13.20 11.33
CA LEU A 173 -14.61 12.05 11.20
C LEU A 173 -13.86 10.70 11.18
N PHE A 174 -12.53 10.74 10.97
CA PHE A 174 -11.70 9.55 10.81
C PHE A 174 -10.57 9.51 11.86
N PRO A 175 -10.89 9.43 13.16
CA PRO A 175 -9.88 9.19 14.18
C PRO A 175 -9.23 7.81 13.99
N ASP A 176 -8.12 7.55 14.69
CA ASP A 176 -7.34 6.31 14.58
C ASP A 176 -8.20 5.04 14.75
N ILE A 177 -9.23 5.10 15.59
CA ILE A 177 -10.17 3.99 15.81
C ILE A 177 -10.97 3.66 14.53
N VAL A 178 -11.52 4.66 13.86
CA VAL A 178 -12.29 4.48 12.61
C VAL A 178 -11.37 4.01 11.49
N THR A 179 -10.26 4.74 11.28
CA THR A 179 -9.28 4.41 10.24
C THR A 179 -8.69 3.01 10.43
N GLY A 180 -8.33 2.65 11.66
CA GLY A 180 -7.81 1.33 12.01
C GLY A 180 -8.83 0.21 11.75
N THR A 181 -10.10 0.42 12.13
CA THR A 181 -11.19 -0.53 11.87
C THR A 181 -11.36 -0.79 10.38
N VAL A 182 -11.31 0.26 9.57
CA VAL A 182 -11.45 0.14 8.11
C VAL A 182 -10.27 -0.60 7.48
N ILE A 183 -9.03 -0.23 7.85
CA ILE A 183 -7.82 -0.91 7.33
C ILE A 183 -7.81 -2.39 7.75
N PHE A 184 -8.22 -2.70 8.96
CA PHE A 184 -8.38 -4.08 9.44
C PHE A 184 -9.39 -4.85 8.57
N THR A 185 -10.55 -4.25 8.30
CA THR A 185 -11.58 -4.86 7.44
C THR A 185 -11.09 -5.07 6.01
N ILE A 186 -10.32 -4.12 5.44
CA ILE A 186 -9.68 -4.28 4.13
C ILE A 186 -8.81 -5.55 4.13
N GLY A 187 -7.93 -5.70 5.11
CA GLY A 187 -7.06 -6.87 5.22
C GLY A 187 -7.85 -8.19 5.27
N LEU A 188 -8.87 -8.25 6.15
CA LEU A 188 -9.74 -9.44 6.28
C LEU A 188 -10.48 -9.77 4.99
N SER A 189 -11.00 -8.77 4.28
CA SER A 189 -11.77 -8.96 3.05
C SER A 189 -10.92 -9.47 1.87
N LEU A 190 -9.61 -9.34 1.96
CA LEU A 190 -8.67 -9.85 0.96
C LEU A 190 -8.26 -11.31 1.18
N TYR A 191 -8.44 -11.88 2.38
CA TYR A 191 -8.06 -13.27 2.66
C TYR A 191 -8.72 -14.30 1.73
N PRO A 192 -10.04 -14.25 1.48
CA PRO A 192 -10.67 -15.17 0.52
C PRO A 192 -10.06 -15.06 -0.88
N THR A 193 -9.66 -13.87 -1.32
CA THR A 193 -9.01 -13.65 -2.62
C THR A 193 -7.62 -14.32 -2.66
N ALA A 194 -6.81 -14.16 -1.60
CA ALA A 194 -5.52 -14.84 -1.51
C ALA A 194 -5.67 -16.36 -1.56
N ILE A 195 -6.57 -16.93 -0.76
CA ILE A 195 -6.83 -18.39 -0.71
C ILE A 195 -7.33 -18.90 -2.05
N ARG A 196 -8.24 -18.16 -2.72
CA ARG A 196 -8.72 -18.51 -4.06
C ARG A 196 -7.56 -18.56 -5.08
N TYR A 197 -6.63 -17.64 -4.99
CA TYR A 197 -5.43 -17.61 -5.84
C TYR A 197 -4.47 -18.73 -5.49
N MET A 198 -4.24 -19.02 -4.20
CA MET A 198 -3.44 -20.19 -3.77
C MET A 198 -4.00 -21.51 -4.32
N ALA A 199 -5.31 -21.61 -4.46
CA ALA A 199 -5.98 -22.75 -5.06
C ALA A 199 -5.86 -22.80 -6.61
N GLY A 200 -5.25 -21.79 -7.26
CA GLY A 200 -5.07 -21.73 -8.72
C GLY A 200 -5.93 -20.73 -9.44
N GLY A 201 -6.83 -20.00 -8.72
CA GLY A 201 -7.74 -19.01 -9.31
C GLY A 201 -9.05 -19.56 -9.82
N SER A 202 -10.09 -18.70 -9.78
CA SER A 202 -11.45 -19.09 -10.21
C SER A 202 -11.48 -19.43 -11.69
N GLY A 203 -12.12 -20.55 -12.04
CA GLY A 203 -12.28 -20.98 -13.43
C GLY A 203 -11.09 -21.78 -13.99
N HIS A 204 -10.02 -21.97 -13.23
CA HIS A 204 -8.93 -22.84 -13.66
C HIS A 204 -9.34 -24.33 -13.56
N PRO A 205 -9.08 -25.16 -14.60
CA PRO A 205 -9.45 -26.58 -14.58
C PRO A 205 -8.90 -27.38 -13.38
N GLU A 206 -7.71 -27.02 -12.90
CA GLU A 206 -7.05 -27.65 -11.75
C GLU A 206 -7.26 -26.83 -10.44
N PHE A 207 -8.38 -26.10 -10.32
CA PHE A 207 -8.69 -25.36 -9.09
C PHE A 207 -8.71 -26.28 -7.87
N GLY A 208 -7.99 -25.90 -6.81
CA GLY A 208 -7.84 -26.72 -5.60
C GLY A 208 -6.85 -27.87 -5.74
N GLY A 209 -6.21 -28.02 -6.90
CA GLY A 209 -5.24 -29.11 -7.15
C GLY A 209 -3.99 -29.03 -6.28
N LEU A 210 -3.42 -30.23 -5.99
CA LEU A 210 -2.24 -30.36 -5.12
C LEU A 210 -1.04 -29.54 -5.63
N LYS A 211 -0.84 -29.44 -6.96
CA LYS A 211 0.24 -28.66 -7.56
C LYS A 211 0.13 -27.18 -7.20
N ASN A 212 -1.07 -26.61 -7.31
CA ASN A 212 -1.33 -25.21 -6.97
C ASN A 212 -1.03 -24.94 -5.49
N TRP A 213 -1.53 -25.79 -4.60
CA TRP A 213 -1.29 -25.67 -3.17
C TRP A 213 0.18 -25.82 -2.79
N PHE A 214 0.90 -26.76 -3.40
CA PHE A 214 2.32 -26.95 -3.16
C PHE A 214 3.13 -25.69 -3.49
N ILE A 215 2.91 -25.12 -4.69
CA ILE A 215 3.60 -23.89 -5.11
C ILE A 215 3.21 -22.70 -4.24
N ALA A 216 1.92 -22.56 -3.94
CA ALA A 216 1.43 -21.48 -3.10
C ALA A 216 2.05 -21.51 -1.70
N LEU A 217 2.06 -22.68 -1.05
CA LEU A 217 2.64 -22.87 0.27
C LEU A 217 4.16 -22.69 0.26
N LEU A 218 4.84 -23.17 -0.78
CA LEU A 218 6.28 -22.95 -0.96
C LEU A 218 6.59 -21.46 -1.07
N THR A 219 5.87 -20.74 -1.94
CA THR A 219 6.02 -19.28 -2.10
C THR A 219 5.78 -18.56 -0.79
N PHE A 220 4.69 -18.89 -0.10
CA PHE A 220 4.36 -18.32 1.21
C PHE A 220 5.45 -18.59 2.25
N ALA A 221 5.97 -19.81 2.33
CA ALA A 221 7.05 -20.17 3.25
C ALA A 221 8.35 -19.38 2.97
N VAL A 222 8.70 -19.21 1.69
CA VAL A 222 9.87 -18.43 1.28
C VAL A 222 9.68 -16.95 1.68
N VAL A 223 8.51 -16.38 1.42
CA VAL A 223 8.21 -14.99 1.84
C VAL A 223 8.30 -14.82 3.34
N LEU A 224 7.72 -15.74 4.12
CA LEU A 224 7.80 -15.73 5.58
C LEU A 224 9.23 -15.86 6.08
N PHE A 225 10.00 -16.78 5.50
CA PHE A 225 11.40 -16.95 5.86
C PHE A 225 12.22 -15.70 5.59
N LEU A 226 12.13 -15.15 4.39
CA LEU A 226 12.88 -13.95 4.02
C LEU A 226 12.46 -12.73 4.87
N ASN A 227 11.18 -12.56 5.15
CA ASN A 227 10.69 -11.42 5.94
C ASN A 227 11.13 -11.48 7.41
N ASN A 228 11.23 -12.68 8.01
CA ASN A 228 11.48 -12.82 9.45
C ASN A 228 12.94 -13.16 9.79
N PHE A 229 13.65 -13.91 8.93
CA PHE A 229 14.98 -14.43 9.23
C PHE A 229 16.11 -13.73 8.47
N THR A 230 15.80 -12.79 7.54
CA THR A 230 16.80 -12.04 6.80
C THR A 230 16.80 -10.56 7.15
N LYS A 231 17.80 -9.82 6.67
CA LYS A 231 17.95 -8.37 6.87
C LYS A 231 18.20 -7.65 5.55
N GLY A 232 18.08 -6.32 5.55
CA GLY A 232 18.39 -5.47 4.39
C GLY A 232 17.48 -5.76 3.19
N VAL A 233 18.05 -5.82 1.99
CA VAL A 233 17.33 -5.93 0.72
C VAL A 233 16.50 -7.22 0.64
N LEU A 234 16.98 -8.35 1.15
CA LEU A 234 16.26 -9.63 1.14
C LEU A 234 14.97 -9.56 1.96
N LYS A 235 15.01 -8.94 3.14
CA LYS A 235 13.81 -8.74 3.96
C LYS A 235 12.80 -7.84 3.26
N LEU A 236 13.25 -6.71 2.73
CA LEU A 236 12.38 -5.70 2.10
C LEU A 236 11.83 -6.15 0.75
N GLY A 237 12.60 -6.94 0.00
CA GLY A 237 12.19 -7.58 -1.24
C GLY A 237 11.61 -8.99 -1.06
N SER A 238 11.26 -9.41 0.15
CA SER A 238 10.83 -10.79 0.45
C SER A 238 9.68 -11.27 -0.45
N LEU A 239 8.73 -10.41 -0.75
CA LEU A 239 7.62 -10.69 -1.69
C LEU A 239 8.13 -10.97 -3.10
N PHE A 240 8.99 -10.10 -3.62
CA PHE A 240 9.55 -10.22 -4.96
C PHE A 240 10.38 -11.50 -5.09
N PHE A 241 11.29 -11.75 -4.15
CA PHE A 241 12.10 -12.97 -4.16
C PHE A 241 11.27 -14.25 -3.95
N GLY A 242 10.21 -14.17 -3.11
CA GLY A 242 9.26 -15.28 -2.95
C GLY A 242 8.54 -15.60 -4.26
N ILE A 243 8.09 -14.58 -4.98
CA ILE A 243 7.47 -14.77 -6.31
C ILE A 243 8.46 -15.37 -7.31
N ILE A 244 9.73 -14.91 -7.33
CA ILE A 244 10.75 -15.48 -8.21
C ILE A 244 10.92 -16.98 -7.93
N VAL A 245 11.07 -17.38 -6.66
CA VAL A 245 11.24 -18.80 -6.30
C VAL A 245 10.01 -19.60 -6.71
N GLY A 246 8.80 -19.12 -6.38
CA GLY A 246 7.55 -19.78 -6.77
C GLY A 246 7.41 -19.89 -8.30
N TYR A 247 7.76 -18.85 -9.04
CA TYR A 247 7.72 -18.80 -10.49
C TYR A 247 8.71 -19.83 -11.12
N VAL A 248 9.95 -19.86 -10.63
CA VAL A 248 10.97 -20.82 -11.11
C VAL A 248 10.49 -22.26 -10.89
N VAL A 249 9.94 -22.56 -9.72
CA VAL A 249 9.40 -23.90 -9.46
C VAL A 249 8.20 -24.22 -10.36
N SER A 250 7.30 -23.24 -10.59
CA SER A 250 6.17 -23.36 -11.52
C SER A 250 6.62 -23.64 -12.95
N LEU A 251 7.74 -23.02 -13.37
CA LEU A 251 8.35 -23.26 -14.68
C LEU A 251 8.80 -24.73 -14.83
N PHE A 252 9.49 -25.28 -13.84
CA PHE A 252 9.89 -26.70 -13.83
C PHE A 252 8.69 -27.65 -13.80
N MET A 253 7.56 -27.23 -13.22
CA MET A 253 6.33 -28.03 -13.19
C MET A 253 5.45 -27.87 -14.44
N GLY A 254 5.89 -27.08 -15.44
CA GLY A 254 5.19 -26.89 -16.72
C GLY A 254 3.87 -26.10 -16.59
N MET A 255 3.77 -25.20 -15.61
CA MET A 255 2.56 -24.41 -15.34
C MET A 255 2.61 -23.00 -15.94
N VAL A 256 3.68 -22.66 -16.63
CA VAL A 256 3.90 -21.30 -17.19
C VAL A 256 3.64 -21.31 -18.69
N ASP A 257 2.77 -20.42 -19.16
CA ASP A 257 2.49 -20.22 -20.58
C ASP A 257 3.16 -18.94 -21.08
N PHE A 258 4.03 -19.07 -22.07
CA PHE A 258 4.76 -17.96 -22.68
C PHE A 258 4.10 -17.39 -23.94
N THR A 259 2.95 -17.90 -24.35
CA THR A 259 2.27 -17.52 -25.60
C THR A 259 2.08 -16.01 -25.69
N ASN A 260 1.65 -15.36 -24.61
CA ASN A 260 1.45 -13.92 -24.56
C ASN A 260 2.76 -13.14 -24.76
N VAL A 261 3.86 -13.61 -24.16
CA VAL A 261 5.18 -12.98 -24.30
C VAL A 261 5.69 -13.09 -25.75
N MET A 262 5.53 -14.27 -26.36
CA MET A 262 5.97 -14.50 -27.74
C MET A 262 5.17 -13.69 -28.75
N ASN A 263 3.90 -13.38 -28.47
CA ASN A 263 3.04 -12.57 -29.32
C ASN A 263 3.29 -11.07 -29.16
N THR A 264 4.06 -10.66 -28.16
CA THR A 264 4.39 -9.25 -27.91
C THR A 264 5.57 -8.83 -28.76
N THR A 265 5.33 -8.07 -29.83
CA THR A 265 6.36 -7.66 -30.81
C THR A 265 6.89 -6.25 -30.57
N SER A 266 6.14 -5.42 -29.86
CA SER A 266 6.51 -4.02 -29.59
C SER A 266 7.61 -3.94 -28.52
N ILE A 267 8.65 -3.13 -28.78
CA ILE A 267 9.72 -2.87 -27.79
C ILE A 267 9.26 -1.85 -26.77
N ILE A 268 8.58 -0.79 -27.21
CA ILE A 268 8.03 0.28 -26.38
C ILE A 268 6.60 0.53 -26.83
N GLU A 269 5.69 0.55 -25.86
CA GLU A 269 4.28 0.82 -26.11
C GLU A 269 3.68 1.61 -24.94
N PHE A 270 2.82 2.56 -25.26
CA PHE A 270 2.07 3.30 -24.25
C PHE A 270 0.64 2.77 -24.16
N PRO A 271 0.03 2.66 -22.98
CA PRO A 271 -1.34 2.22 -22.84
C PRO A 271 -2.29 3.05 -23.70
N GLN A 272 -3.22 2.38 -24.38
CA GLN A 272 -4.15 3.05 -25.27
C GLN A 272 -5.13 3.92 -24.50
N LEU A 273 -5.31 5.15 -24.94
CA LEU A 273 -6.29 6.07 -24.38
C LEU A 273 -7.71 5.55 -24.68
N MET A 274 -8.58 5.49 -23.66
CA MET A 274 -9.99 5.09 -23.78
C MET A 274 -10.21 3.68 -24.36
N HIS A 275 -9.24 2.77 -24.15
CA HIS A 275 -9.40 1.37 -24.56
C HIS A 275 -10.63 0.73 -23.85
N PHE A 276 -10.73 0.92 -22.55
CA PHE A 276 -11.91 0.54 -21.79
C PHE A 276 -12.96 1.64 -21.85
N LYS A 277 -14.21 1.27 -22.16
CA LYS A 277 -15.34 2.20 -22.08
C LYS A 277 -15.50 2.72 -20.66
N ILE A 278 -15.86 3.98 -20.52
CA ILE A 278 -16.16 4.58 -19.23
C ILE A 278 -17.68 4.52 -19.03
N GLU A 279 -18.12 3.78 -18.01
CA GLU A 279 -19.52 3.61 -17.66
C GLU A 279 -19.76 4.08 -16.22
N PHE A 280 -20.84 4.86 -16.01
CA PHE A 280 -21.17 5.39 -14.70
C PHE A 280 -22.33 4.62 -14.09
N ALA A 281 -22.04 3.54 -13.34
CA ALA A 281 -23.02 2.83 -12.52
C ALA A 281 -23.13 3.54 -11.15
N PRO A 282 -24.31 4.10 -10.78
CA PRO A 282 -24.42 4.90 -9.55
C PRO A 282 -24.00 4.15 -8.28
N ALA A 283 -24.33 2.88 -8.17
CA ALA A 283 -23.95 2.04 -7.02
C ALA A 283 -22.43 1.83 -6.95
N ALA A 284 -21.79 1.57 -8.09
CA ALA A 284 -20.34 1.45 -8.19
C ALA A 284 -19.64 2.77 -7.82
N CYS A 285 -20.17 3.89 -8.33
CA CYS A 285 -19.66 5.23 -8.02
C CYS A 285 -19.74 5.54 -6.52
N ALA A 286 -20.88 5.25 -5.88
CA ALA A 286 -21.09 5.47 -4.45
C ALA A 286 -20.16 4.60 -3.61
N SER A 287 -20.03 3.31 -3.93
CA SER A 287 -19.15 2.38 -3.19
C SER A 287 -17.70 2.82 -3.28
N LEU A 288 -17.21 3.15 -4.47
CA LEU A 288 -15.81 3.53 -4.66
C LEU A 288 -15.52 4.91 -4.07
N ALA A 289 -16.45 5.86 -4.10
CA ALA A 289 -16.34 7.17 -3.47
C ALA A 289 -16.06 7.08 -1.96
N ILE A 290 -16.75 6.16 -1.27
CA ILE A 290 -16.53 5.91 0.16
C ILE A 290 -15.10 5.40 0.41
N VAL A 291 -14.64 4.45 -0.41
CA VAL A 291 -13.29 3.89 -0.28
C VAL A 291 -12.21 4.94 -0.57
N TYR A 292 -12.45 5.86 -1.50
CA TYR A 292 -11.54 6.99 -1.74
C TYR A 292 -11.44 7.94 -0.55
N ALA A 293 -12.55 8.23 0.13
CA ALA A 293 -12.53 9.04 1.34
C ALA A 293 -11.71 8.36 2.46
N VAL A 294 -11.89 7.05 2.65
CA VAL A 294 -11.10 6.26 3.62
C VAL A 294 -9.62 6.26 3.25
N ASN A 295 -9.32 6.04 1.97
CA ASN A 295 -7.95 5.97 1.50
C ASN A 295 -7.24 7.33 1.57
N ALA A 296 -7.96 8.44 1.41
CA ALA A 296 -7.41 9.77 1.66
C ALA A 296 -6.93 9.93 3.12
N VAL A 297 -7.64 9.34 4.08
CA VAL A 297 -7.19 9.34 5.49
C VAL A 297 -5.95 8.46 5.69
N GLN A 298 -5.89 7.29 5.04
CA GLN A 298 -4.67 6.46 5.03
C GLN A 298 -3.48 7.25 4.47
N THR A 299 -3.68 7.98 3.38
CA THR A 299 -2.65 8.85 2.79
C THR A 299 -2.17 9.92 3.78
N ILE A 300 -3.07 10.54 4.58
CA ILE A 300 -2.66 11.45 5.67
C ILE A 300 -1.75 10.73 6.67
N GLY A 301 -2.10 9.51 7.06
CA GLY A 301 -1.30 8.69 7.97
C GLY A 301 0.09 8.39 7.42
N ASP A 302 0.18 8.00 6.16
CA ASP A 302 1.42 7.69 5.46
C ASP A 302 2.34 8.92 5.30
N LEU A 303 1.77 10.06 4.90
CA LEU A 303 2.50 11.34 4.80
C LEU A 303 3.00 11.79 6.17
N THR A 304 2.16 11.66 7.20
CA THR A 304 2.54 11.99 8.59
C THR A 304 3.64 11.07 9.09
N SER A 305 3.53 9.76 8.84
CA SER A 305 4.56 8.80 9.23
C SER A 305 5.89 9.07 8.53
N THR A 306 5.85 9.44 7.24
CA THR A 306 7.05 9.81 6.47
C THR A 306 7.73 11.05 7.05
N THR A 307 6.97 12.08 7.40
CA THR A 307 7.54 13.34 7.91
C THR A 307 8.00 13.20 9.35
N VAL A 308 7.20 12.58 10.23
CA VAL A 308 7.57 12.40 11.64
C VAL A 308 8.67 11.36 11.80
N GLY A 309 8.55 10.20 11.15
CA GLY A 309 9.51 9.12 11.30
C GLY A 309 10.77 9.26 10.45
N GLY A 310 10.66 9.85 9.25
CA GLY A 310 11.77 10.01 8.31
C GLY A 310 12.47 11.36 8.36
N MET A 311 11.72 12.44 8.64
CA MET A 311 12.22 13.83 8.55
C MET A 311 12.20 14.56 9.90
N ASP A 312 11.81 13.88 10.99
CA ASP A 312 11.76 14.39 12.37
C ASP A 312 10.93 15.73 12.47
N ARG A 313 9.87 15.88 11.68
CA ARG A 313 8.97 17.04 11.69
C ARG A 313 7.52 16.68 11.43
N VAL A 314 6.61 17.55 11.80
CA VAL A 314 5.17 17.39 11.49
C VAL A 314 4.90 17.85 10.05
N PRO A 315 3.99 17.18 9.30
CA PRO A 315 3.61 17.62 7.97
C PRO A 315 2.80 18.93 8.04
N THR A 316 2.97 19.78 7.05
CA THR A 316 2.15 20.97 6.88
C THR A 316 0.80 20.58 6.24
N ASP A 317 -0.22 21.42 6.44
CA ASP A 317 -1.54 21.23 5.81
C ASP A 317 -1.45 21.17 4.27
N ASN A 318 -0.56 21.98 3.68
CA ASN A 318 -0.35 22.02 2.23
C ASN A 318 0.27 20.70 1.72
N GLU A 319 1.17 20.08 2.46
CA GLU A 319 1.75 18.78 2.13
C GLU A 319 0.68 17.69 2.18
N LEU A 320 -0.16 17.68 3.21
CA LEU A 320 -1.27 16.73 3.31
C LEU A 320 -2.28 16.90 2.18
N GLN A 321 -2.68 18.16 1.93
CA GLN A 321 -3.59 18.51 0.84
C GLN A 321 -3.00 18.10 -0.52
N GLY A 322 -1.76 18.49 -0.79
CA GLY A 322 -1.07 18.21 -2.05
C GLY A 322 -0.94 16.72 -2.32
N GLY A 323 -0.64 15.91 -1.29
CA GLY A 323 -0.51 14.47 -1.42
C GLY A 323 -1.83 13.78 -1.78
N ILE A 324 -2.94 14.19 -1.16
CA ILE A 324 -4.27 13.66 -1.50
C ILE A 324 -4.72 14.14 -2.88
N LEU A 325 -4.38 15.36 -3.29
CA LEU A 325 -4.66 15.85 -4.65
C LEU A 325 -4.00 14.97 -5.72
N VAL A 326 -2.76 14.51 -5.51
CA VAL A 326 -2.12 13.56 -6.42
C VAL A 326 -2.93 12.27 -6.54
N GLN A 327 -3.40 11.73 -5.43
CA GLN A 327 -4.23 10.52 -5.42
C GLN A 327 -5.47 10.69 -6.30
N GLY A 328 -6.19 11.81 -6.16
CA GLY A 328 -7.38 12.10 -6.97
C GLY A 328 -7.05 12.31 -8.45
N VAL A 329 -6.10 13.19 -8.75
CA VAL A 329 -5.71 13.54 -10.13
C VAL A 329 -5.14 12.35 -10.87
N ALA A 330 -4.19 11.62 -10.27
CA ALA A 330 -3.57 10.45 -10.90
C ALA A 330 -4.60 9.33 -11.15
N SER A 331 -5.57 9.15 -10.25
CA SER A 331 -6.66 8.19 -10.43
C SER A 331 -7.57 8.59 -11.58
N ILE A 332 -7.99 9.87 -11.65
CA ILE A 332 -8.86 10.35 -12.74
C ILE A 332 -8.16 10.16 -14.09
N VAL A 333 -6.92 10.63 -14.22
CA VAL A 333 -6.17 10.50 -15.47
C VAL A 333 -5.89 9.04 -15.80
N GLY A 334 -5.54 8.23 -14.80
CA GLY A 334 -5.29 6.81 -14.93
C GLY A 334 -6.49 6.02 -15.46
N ALA A 335 -7.72 6.40 -15.09
CA ALA A 335 -8.95 5.76 -15.58
C ALA A 335 -9.07 5.78 -17.12
N PHE A 336 -8.62 6.85 -17.76
CA PHE A 336 -8.64 6.95 -19.22
C PHE A 336 -7.65 6.01 -19.91
N PHE A 337 -6.64 5.50 -19.19
CA PHE A 337 -5.62 4.59 -19.70
C PHE A 337 -5.73 3.17 -19.13
N GLY A 338 -6.78 2.88 -18.36
CA GLY A 338 -6.99 1.57 -17.76
C GLY A 338 -6.14 1.31 -16.51
N ALA A 339 -5.52 2.34 -15.93
CA ALA A 339 -4.86 2.20 -14.62
C ALA A 339 -5.89 2.18 -13.49
N LEU A 340 -5.64 1.39 -12.45
CA LEU A 340 -6.49 1.30 -11.28
C LEU A 340 -6.22 2.45 -10.28
N PRO A 341 -7.11 2.67 -9.28
CA PRO A 341 -6.98 3.72 -8.29
C PRO A 341 -5.63 3.75 -7.59
N THR A 342 -5.03 4.93 -7.48
CA THR A 342 -3.74 5.14 -6.82
C THR A 342 -3.89 5.50 -5.35
N ALA A 343 -2.90 5.11 -4.53
CA ALA A 343 -2.74 5.50 -3.13
C ALA A 343 -1.26 5.55 -2.73
N SER A 344 -0.97 6.05 -1.54
CA SER A 344 0.36 5.98 -0.94
C SER A 344 0.73 4.55 -0.53
N TYR A 345 2.01 4.21 -0.62
CA TYR A 345 2.51 2.88 -0.24
C TYR A 345 3.11 2.87 1.16
N SER A 346 2.36 2.38 2.14
CA SER A 346 2.79 2.26 3.53
C SER A 346 4.05 1.40 3.70
N GLN A 347 4.29 0.41 2.82
CA GLN A 347 5.52 -0.39 2.83
C GLN A 347 6.76 0.48 2.55
N ASN A 348 6.69 1.37 1.58
CA ASN A 348 7.77 2.29 1.25
C ASN A 348 7.93 3.36 2.34
N VAL A 349 6.83 3.82 2.95
CA VAL A 349 6.87 4.68 4.14
C VAL A 349 7.59 3.99 5.29
N GLY A 350 7.33 2.70 5.51
CA GLY A 350 8.05 1.89 6.50
C GLY A 350 9.56 1.86 6.27
N ILE A 351 10.02 1.79 5.01
CA ILE A 351 11.44 1.86 4.67
C ILE A 351 12.02 3.23 5.05
N VAL A 352 11.32 4.31 4.69
CA VAL A 352 11.75 5.69 5.01
C VAL A 352 11.88 5.90 6.50
N THR A 353 10.90 5.46 7.28
CA THR A 353 10.91 5.62 8.75
C THR A 353 12.02 4.82 9.43
N MET A 354 12.37 3.65 8.88
CA MET A 354 13.44 2.81 9.40
C MET A 354 14.83 3.33 9.06
N ASN A 355 15.04 3.76 7.81
CA ASN A 355 16.36 4.14 7.29
C ASN A 355 16.60 5.64 7.38
N LYS A 356 15.57 6.44 7.59
CA LYS A 356 15.57 7.92 7.54
C LYS A 356 16.11 8.50 6.21
N VAL A 357 16.18 7.69 5.17
CA VAL A 357 16.62 8.11 3.83
C VAL A 357 15.47 8.80 3.14
N VAL A 358 15.62 10.11 2.90
CA VAL A 358 14.52 10.95 2.37
C VAL A 358 14.89 11.67 1.07
N ASN A 359 16.11 11.52 0.57
CA ASN A 359 16.57 12.22 -0.63
C ASN A 359 15.68 11.92 -1.86
N ARG A 360 15.09 12.98 -2.42
CA ARG A 360 14.11 12.88 -3.54
C ARG A 360 14.66 12.19 -4.78
N VAL A 361 15.98 12.24 -5.02
CA VAL A 361 16.60 11.63 -6.20
C VAL A 361 16.46 10.10 -6.18
N ILE A 362 16.52 9.48 -5.01
CA ILE A 362 16.35 8.03 -4.82
C ILE A 362 14.95 7.62 -5.27
N PHE A 363 13.93 8.35 -4.83
CA PHE A 363 12.53 8.07 -5.19
C PHE A 363 12.25 8.40 -6.66
N ALA A 364 12.86 9.45 -7.20
CA ALA A 364 12.76 9.79 -8.61
C ALA A 364 13.36 8.70 -9.51
N VAL A 365 14.51 8.14 -9.12
CA VAL A 365 15.12 6.99 -9.84
C VAL A 365 14.22 5.74 -9.71
N SER A 366 13.66 5.49 -8.53
CA SER A 366 12.69 4.39 -8.35
C SER A 366 11.49 4.54 -9.28
N ALA A 367 10.92 5.75 -9.36
CA ALA A 367 9.80 6.05 -10.27
C ALA A 367 10.21 5.91 -11.73
N ALA A 368 11.43 6.36 -12.11
CA ALA A 368 11.94 6.19 -13.46
C ALA A 368 12.10 4.71 -13.86
N VAL A 369 12.56 3.85 -12.95
CA VAL A 369 12.65 2.40 -13.17
C VAL A 369 11.27 1.80 -13.41
N LEU A 370 10.27 2.17 -12.60
CA LEU A 370 8.88 1.71 -12.78
C LEU A 370 8.28 2.23 -14.10
N LEU A 371 8.58 3.47 -14.49
CA LEU A 371 8.16 4.04 -15.78
C LEU A 371 8.72 3.25 -16.96
N ILE A 372 10.03 3.00 -16.95
CA ILE A 372 10.70 2.22 -17.98
C ILE A 372 10.11 0.80 -18.04
N ALA A 373 9.90 0.17 -16.88
CA ALA A 373 9.30 -1.15 -16.81
C ALA A 373 7.87 -1.17 -17.40
N GLY A 374 7.06 -0.13 -17.17
CA GLY A 374 5.72 0.00 -17.74
C GLY A 374 5.69 0.29 -19.24
N LEU A 375 6.73 0.94 -19.77
CA LEU A 375 6.84 1.23 -21.22
C LEU A 375 7.28 0.02 -22.05
N ILE A 376 7.80 -1.05 -21.44
CA ILE A 376 8.24 -2.27 -22.10
C ILE A 376 7.13 -3.33 -22.02
N PRO A 377 6.30 -3.51 -23.08
CA PRO A 377 5.17 -4.45 -23.02
C PRO A 377 5.61 -5.90 -22.82
N GLY A 378 6.77 -6.30 -23.34
CA GLY A 378 7.34 -7.63 -23.11
C GLY A 378 7.59 -7.93 -21.62
N LEU A 379 8.00 -6.93 -20.81
CA LEU A 379 8.16 -7.11 -19.38
C LEU A 379 6.80 -7.27 -18.69
N SER A 380 5.82 -6.43 -19.06
CA SER A 380 4.46 -6.55 -18.51
C SER A 380 3.79 -7.87 -18.92
N ALA A 381 3.98 -8.33 -20.16
CA ALA A 381 3.52 -9.64 -20.61
C ALA A 381 4.21 -10.78 -19.87
N ALA A 382 5.50 -10.69 -19.56
CA ALA A 382 6.19 -11.68 -18.73
C ALA A 382 5.60 -11.77 -17.32
N LEU A 383 5.14 -10.65 -16.76
CA LEU A 383 4.48 -10.63 -15.45
C LEU A 383 3.10 -11.32 -15.47
N THR A 384 2.38 -11.32 -16.60
CA THR A 384 1.10 -12.05 -16.74
C THR A 384 1.27 -13.57 -16.77
N THR A 385 2.48 -14.06 -17.06
CA THR A 385 2.77 -15.51 -17.05
C THR A 385 2.90 -16.10 -15.65
N ILE A 386 2.96 -15.25 -14.60
CA ILE A 386 3.09 -15.73 -13.21
C ILE A 386 1.80 -16.45 -12.81
N PRO A 387 1.87 -17.76 -12.45
CA PRO A 387 0.69 -18.49 -12.04
C PRO A 387 0.00 -17.88 -10.82
N GLN A 388 -1.34 -17.91 -10.81
CA GLN A 388 -2.12 -17.32 -9.73
C GLN A 388 -1.79 -17.89 -8.36
N CYS A 389 -1.41 -19.19 -8.27
CA CYS A 389 -1.00 -19.81 -7.01
C CYS A 389 0.26 -19.18 -6.41
N VAL A 390 1.22 -18.75 -7.24
CA VAL A 390 2.41 -18.01 -6.79
C VAL A 390 2.01 -16.64 -6.21
N ILE A 391 1.14 -15.93 -6.92
CA ILE A 391 0.64 -14.62 -6.47
C ILE A 391 -0.14 -14.76 -5.16
N GLY A 392 -1.01 -15.78 -5.05
CA GLY A 392 -1.78 -16.07 -3.85
C GLY A 392 -0.89 -16.34 -2.64
N GLY A 393 0.13 -17.18 -2.79
CA GLY A 393 1.10 -17.49 -1.73
C GLY A 393 1.87 -16.26 -1.25
N ALA A 394 2.30 -15.40 -2.17
CA ALA A 394 3.01 -14.17 -1.83
C ALA A 394 2.09 -13.15 -1.15
N THR A 395 0.90 -12.90 -1.70
CA THR A 395 0.01 -11.81 -1.25
C THR A 395 -0.70 -12.09 0.07
N LEU A 396 -0.85 -13.34 0.48
CA LEU A 396 -1.44 -13.67 1.78
C LEU A 396 -0.70 -12.96 2.93
N SER A 397 0.63 -12.91 2.87
CA SER A 397 1.43 -12.20 3.87
C SER A 397 1.22 -10.68 3.86
N VAL A 398 1.00 -10.09 2.67
CA VAL A 398 0.68 -8.65 2.53
C VAL A 398 -0.67 -8.35 3.17
N PHE A 399 -1.68 -9.16 2.87
CA PHE A 399 -3.03 -8.95 3.39
C PHE A 399 -3.08 -9.09 4.91
N ALA A 400 -2.31 -10.04 5.46
CA ALA A 400 -2.11 -10.16 6.90
C ALA A 400 -1.45 -8.90 7.50
N GLN A 401 -0.44 -8.32 6.83
CA GLN A 401 0.20 -7.09 7.28
C GLN A 401 -0.75 -5.88 7.22
N ILE A 402 -1.60 -5.79 6.19
CA ILE A 402 -2.64 -4.74 6.11
C ILE A 402 -3.58 -4.86 7.31
N ALA A 403 -4.12 -6.05 7.58
CA ALA A 403 -4.98 -6.28 8.73
C ALA A 403 -4.29 -5.88 10.04
N MET A 404 -3.05 -6.31 10.25
CA MET A 404 -2.29 -5.97 11.47
C MET A 404 -1.93 -4.48 11.57
N THR A 405 -1.84 -3.76 10.47
CA THR A 405 -1.70 -2.30 10.49
C THR A 405 -2.95 -1.64 11.04
N GLY A 406 -4.14 -2.11 10.65
CA GLY A 406 -5.41 -1.68 11.25
C GLY A 406 -5.44 -1.93 12.75
N VAL A 407 -5.03 -3.15 13.19
CA VAL A 407 -4.94 -3.50 14.62
C VAL A 407 -4.03 -2.52 15.38
N ARG A 408 -2.85 -2.23 14.87
CA ARG A 408 -1.90 -1.29 15.49
C ARG A 408 -2.49 0.10 15.66
N LEU A 409 -3.29 0.57 14.70
CA LEU A 409 -3.90 1.90 14.75
C LEU A 409 -4.94 1.98 15.85
N PHE A 410 -5.91 1.06 15.90
CA PHE A 410 -6.97 1.16 16.91
C PHE A 410 -6.53 0.73 18.31
N THR A 411 -5.42 -0.02 18.45
CA THR A 411 -4.87 -0.40 19.78
C THR A 411 -3.82 0.57 20.31
N LYS A 412 -3.41 1.58 19.54
CA LYS A 412 -2.31 2.50 19.86
C LYS A 412 -2.42 3.12 21.27
N ASP A 413 -3.64 3.53 21.67
CA ASP A 413 -3.90 4.16 22.97
C ASP A 413 -4.67 3.22 23.91
N GLY A 414 -4.48 1.90 23.75
CA GLY A 414 -5.20 0.88 24.49
C GLY A 414 -6.59 0.56 23.92
N MET A 415 -7.18 -0.56 24.36
CA MET A 415 -8.52 -1.01 23.98
C MET A 415 -9.48 -0.83 25.15
N THR A 416 -10.37 0.14 25.01
CA THR A 416 -11.46 0.37 25.96
C THR A 416 -12.73 -0.37 25.53
N ALA A 417 -13.74 -0.43 26.39
CA ALA A 417 -15.04 -1.04 26.06
C ALA A 417 -15.70 -0.36 24.87
N ARG A 418 -15.63 0.98 24.80
CA ARG A 418 -16.14 1.77 23.66
C ARG A 418 -15.41 1.41 22.37
N LYS A 419 -14.07 1.42 22.36
CA LYS A 419 -13.26 1.05 21.20
C LYS A 419 -13.56 -0.38 20.75
N THR A 420 -13.68 -1.32 21.69
CA THR A 420 -14.03 -2.72 21.39
C THR A 420 -15.39 -2.81 20.70
N THR A 421 -16.38 -2.03 21.14
CA THR A 421 -17.71 -1.98 20.52
C THR A 421 -17.64 -1.40 19.10
N VAL A 422 -16.95 -0.26 18.90
CA VAL A 422 -16.79 0.36 17.57
C VAL A 422 -16.14 -0.62 16.59
N VAL A 423 -15.01 -1.21 16.96
CA VAL A 423 -14.29 -2.15 16.09
C VAL A 423 -15.11 -3.41 15.87
N GLY A 424 -15.54 -4.06 16.93
CA GLY A 424 -16.21 -5.36 16.91
C GLY A 424 -17.50 -5.33 16.07
N MET A 425 -18.38 -4.38 16.35
CA MET A 425 -19.68 -4.29 15.65
C MET A 425 -19.51 -3.86 14.19
N SER A 426 -18.60 -2.94 13.90
CA SER A 426 -18.35 -2.50 12.52
C SER A 426 -17.80 -3.62 11.66
N VAL A 427 -16.81 -4.37 12.18
CA VAL A 427 -16.23 -5.52 11.48
C VAL A 427 -17.23 -6.65 11.34
N ALA A 428 -17.99 -6.97 12.42
CA ALA A 428 -18.98 -8.03 12.40
C ALA A 428 -20.06 -7.78 11.34
N LEU A 429 -20.59 -6.56 11.26
CA LEU A 429 -21.58 -6.20 10.24
C LEU A 429 -20.97 -6.18 8.84
N GLY A 430 -19.81 -5.55 8.67
CA GLY A 430 -19.15 -5.44 7.36
C GLY A 430 -18.79 -6.80 6.78
N VAL A 431 -18.12 -7.65 7.54
CA VAL A 431 -17.73 -8.98 7.11
C VAL A 431 -18.95 -9.91 7.06
N GLY A 432 -19.83 -9.86 8.07
CA GLY A 432 -21.00 -10.75 8.15
C GLY A 432 -21.95 -10.60 6.95
N ILE A 433 -22.28 -9.38 6.56
CA ILE A 433 -23.14 -9.11 5.41
C ILE A 433 -22.55 -9.70 4.12
N THR A 434 -21.26 -9.55 3.89
CA THR A 434 -20.62 -10.07 2.66
C THR A 434 -20.43 -11.58 2.65
N GLN A 435 -20.50 -12.25 3.80
CA GLN A 435 -20.41 -13.72 3.88
C GLN A 435 -21.76 -14.41 3.61
N VAL A 436 -22.89 -13.69 3.72
CA VAL A 436 -24.21 -14.24 3.53
C VAL A 436 -24.80 -13.72 2.22
N SER A 437 -24.61 -14.47 1.15
CA SER A 437 -25.14 -14.12 -0.18
C SER A 437 -26.64 -13.90 -0.15
N GLY A 438 -27.09 -12.79 -0.72
CA GLY A 438 -28.53 -12.49 -0.85
C GLY A 438 -29.19 -11.93 0.42
N CYS A 439 -28.47 -11.72 1.52
CA CYS A 439 -29.05 -11.16 2.75
C CYS A 439 -29.68 -9.77 2.57
N LEU A 440 -29.27 -9.01 1.55
CA LEU A 440 -29.84 -7.70 1.16
C LEU A 440 -30.64 -7.75 -0.14
N GLN A 441 -31.19 -8.90 -0.53
CA GLN A 441 -31.97 -9.08 -1.75
C GLN A 441 -33.45 -9.44 -1.46
N GLY A 442 -33.90 -9.30 -0.23
CA GLY A 442 -35.27 -9.61 0.18
C GLY A 442 -36.31 -8.62 -0.36
N PRO A 443 -37.61 -8.99 -0.28
CA PRO A 443 -38.70 -8.12 -0.70
C PRO A 443 -38.67 -6.77 0.03
N GLY A 444 -38.79 -5.67 -0.71
CA GLY A 444 -38.79 -4.31 -0.16
C GLY A 444 -37.39 -3.69 0.01
N ILE A 445 -36.33 -4.45 -0.23
CA ILE A 445 -34.96 -3.91 -0.22
C ILE A 445 -34.60 -3.46 -1.63
N PRO A 446 -34.21 -2.18 -1.86
CA PRO A 446 -33.81 -1.72 -3.19
C PRO A 446 -32.55 -2.45 -3.69
N ALA A 447 -32.53 -2.82 -4.97
CA ALA A 447 -31.42 -3.60 -5.56
C ALA A 447 -30.02 -2.98 -5.35
N TRP A 448 -29.95 -1.63 -5.37
CA TRP A 448 -28.68 -0.92 -5.17
C TRP A 448 -28.05 -1.15 -3.79
N THR A 449 -28.84 -1.51 -2.77
CA THR A 449 -28.33 -1.77 -1.42
C THR A 449 -27.41 -3.00 -1.39
N ASN A 450 -27.75 -4.03 -2.17
CA ASN A 450 -26.90 -5.20 -2.28
C ASN A 450 -25.56 -4.86 -2.94
N THR A 451 -25.56 -4.04 -3.98
CA THR A 451 -24.34 -3.63 -4.68
C THR A 451 -23.44 -2.77 -3.76
N VAL A 452 -24.03 -1.82 -3.02
CA VAL A 452 -23.25 -0.90 -2.17
C VAL A 452 -22.80 -1.57 -0.88
N PHE A 453 -23.68 -2.31 -0.22
CA PHE A 453 -23.45 -2.86 1.12
C PHE A 453 -23.22 -4.38 1.13
N GLY A 454 -23.87 -5.11 0.23
CA GLY A 454 -23.74 -6.57 0.18
C GLY A 454 -22.44 -7.05 -0.46
N SER A 455 -21.83 -6.24 -1.30
CA SER A 455 -20.65 -6.63 -2.07
C SER A 455 -19.31 -6.12 -1.49
N SER A 456 -19.35 -5.17 -0.55
CA SER A 456 -18.12 -4.58 0.04
C SER A 456 -18.20 -4.46 1.56
N SER A 457 -17.50 -5.35 2.25
CA SER A 457 -17.35 -5.29 3.71
C SER A 457 -16.74 -3.97 4.20
N VAL A 458 -15.87 -3.38 3.40
CA VAL A 458 -15.17 -2.13 3.74
C VAL A 458 -16.14 -0.96 3.83
N VAL A 459 -17.09 -0.86 2.90
CA VAL A 459 -18.10 0.22 2.87
C VAL A 459 -18.97 0.16 4.13
N VAL A 460 -19.49 -1.02 4.45
CA VAL A 460 -20.35 -1.22 5.64
C VAL A 460 -19.58 -0.92 6.91
N ALA A 461 -18.38 -1.49 7.06
CA ALA A 461 -17.56 -1.28 8.25
C ALA A 461 -17.19 0.21 8.42
N THR A 462 -16.92 0.94 7.33
CA THR A 462 -16.60 2.37 7.39
C THR A 462 -17.77 3.17 7.93
N ILE A 463 -18.96 2.98 7.35
CA ILE A 463 -20.15 3.71 7.76
C ILE A 463 -20.51 3.40 9.22
N MET A 464 -20.48 2.12 9.60
CA MET A 464 -20.77 1.72 10.98
C MET A 464 -19.74 2.25 11.97
N ALA A 465 -18.44 2.21 11.62
CA ALA A 465 -17.40 2.76 12.49
C ALA A 465 -17.59 4.27 12.73
N ILE A 466 -17.92 5.03 11.70
CA ILE A 466 -18.21 6.46 11.81
C ILE A 466 -19.47 6.68 12.69
N ILE A 467 -20.57 5.98 12.42
CA ILE A 467 -21.83 6.11 13.17
C ILE A 467 -21.59 5.79 14.64
N LEU A 468 -20.99 4.64 14.94
CA LEU A 468 -20.75 4.22 16.32
C LEU A 468 -19.77 5.17 17.04
N ASN A 469 -18.74 5.66 16.35
CA ASN A 469 -17.82 6.62 16.93
C ASN A 469 -18.47 7.98 17.25
N LEU A 470 -19.49 8.39 16.50
CA LEU A 470 -20.22 9.65 16.75
C LEU A 470 -21.34 9.50 17.78
N THR A 471 -21.96 8.31 17.88
CA THR A 471 -23.16 8.08 18.71
C THR A 471 -22.86 7.52 20.09
N LEU A 472 -21.79 6.74 20.24
CA LEU A 472 -21.42 6.20 21.54
C LEU A 472 -20.86 7.29 22.46
N PRO A 473 -21.20 7.27 23.75
CA PRO A 473 -20.72 8.27 24.70
C PRO A 473 -19.19 8.32 24.73
N PRO A 474 -18.59 9.50 24.98
CA PRO A 474 -17.15 9.61 25.18
C PRO A 474 -16.71 8.75 26.38
N GLU A 475 -15.46 8.35 26.38
CA GLU A 475 -14.85 7.64 27.51
C GLU A 475 -14.63 8.63 28.66
N GLU A 476 -15.03 8.24 29.88
CA GLU A 476 -14.73 8.99 31.10
C GLU A 476 -13.25 8.89 31.50
#